data_f84132972e400561409c40ebdcb1735f
#
_entry.id   f84132972e400561409c40ebdcb1735f
#
_cell.length_a   1.000
_cell.length_b   1.000
_cell.length_c   1.000
_cell.angle_alpha   90.00
_cell.angle_beta   90.00
_cell.angle_gamma   90.00
#
_symmetry.space_group_name_H-M   'P 1'
#
loop_
_entity.id
_entity.type
_entity.pdbx_description
1 polymer ?
#
loop_
_entity_poly.entity_id
_entity_poly.type
_entity_poly.pdbx_seq_one_letter_code
_entity_poly.pdbx_strand_id
1 'polypeptide(L)'
;MTGFNNKRYYYFLVAYVVLNYIFHVFSVPDAVFLHGADASRYYDSALSLSNGNGFGDLLYTVPGYPFFLSIHYKILGFHYGNEVLIVTQSILLYLTGIVAGKLADQILPYSIGWLVMLLVILNPNAIINAHLVQTESLFTLFLVIYLYALIQLIKKGGDGIIILAFFALLVSLTRPAGMYVMLAFLIPSMALRLKHISWRKLLSINLIYYSILLSGLGLWSLNNYNKHGEFFVTAHEGGVFHDQYIALLQYGKNMSILEAENNADDVFKNIVIKEEPACGDKASGFKCRKIIAKAYIKSILNEDLDVILKASVSSFINLMFSGGASNFANYYGIDNKASILSFE
;
A
#
# COMPACT_ATOMS: atom_id res chain seq x y z
N MET A 1 7.92 31.72 -9.29
CA MET A 1 7.55 31.33 -7.91
C MET A 1 8.48 31.99 -6.93
N THR A 2 8.11 33.16 -6.49
CA THR A 2 8.89 33.98 -5.59
C THR A 2 8.64 33.59 -4.14
N GLY A 3 9.67 33.01 -3.51
CA GLY A 3 9.92 33.22 -2.09
C GLY A 3 8.87 32.85 -1.06
N PHE A 4 8.34 31.63 -1.06
CA PHE A 4 7.84 31.10 0.21
C PHE A 4 9.05 30.93 1.13
N ASN A 5 9.15 31.82 2.09
CA ASN A 5 10.23 31.88 3.05
C ASN A 5 10.34 30.51 3.75
N ASN A 6 11.45 29.78 3.59
CA ASN A 6 11.71 28.46 4.15
C ASN A 6 11.36 28.36 5.65
N LYS A 7 11.46 29.44 6.38
CA LYS A 7 11.08 29.54 7.80
C LYS A 7 9.58 29.31 8.04
N ARG A 8 8.67 29.77 7.13
CA ARG A 8 7.22 29.57 7.29
C ARG A 8 6.83 28.11 7.15
N TYR A 9 7.42 27.39 6.21
CA TYR A 9 7.19 25.93 6.09
C TYR A 9 7.67 25.17 7.32
N TYR A 10 8.79 25.57 7.90
CA TYR A 10 9.29 24.95 9.12
C TYR A 10 8.36 25.17 10.31
N TYR A 11 7.92 26.41 10.57
CA TYR A 11 6.95 26.66 11.66
C TYR A 11 5.62 25.95 11.44
N PHE A 12 5.15 25.89 10.20
CA PHE A 12 3.92 25.16 9.88
C PHE A 12 4.08 23.66 10.06
N LEU A 13 5.23 23.08 9.70
CA LEU A 13 5.56 21.68 9.97
C LEU A 13 5.53 21.38 11.47
N VAL A 14 6.24 22.19 12.27
CA VAL A 14 6.30 22.00 13.72
C VAL A 14 4.89 22.07 14.33
N ALA A 15 4.13 23.11 13.99
CA ALA A 15 2.75 23.26 14.47
C ALA A 15 1.86 22.07 14.05
N TYR A 16 1.97 21.61 12.79
CA TYR A 16 1.23 20.48 12.27
C TYR A 16 1.54 19.19 13.05
N VAL A 17 2.82 18.87 13.24
CA VAL A 17 3.26 17.67 13.95
C VAL A 17 2.82 17.70 15.42
N VAL A 18 2.99 18.84 16.08
CA VAL A 18 2.56 19.01 17.48
C VAL A 18 1.06 18.84 17.62
N LEU A 19 0.25 19.46 16.73
CA LEU A 19 -1.21 19.32 16.75
C LEU A 19 -1.64 17.87 16.48
N ASN A 20 -1.01 17.17 15.54
CA ASN A 20 -1.28 15.75 15.28
C ASN A 20 -0.96 14.89 16.49
N TYR A 21 0.18 15.12 17.15
CA TYR A 21 0.55 14.37 18.34
C TYR A 21 -0.40 14.65 19.52
N ILE A 22 -0.76 15.93 19.74
CA ILE A 22 -1.77 16.31 20.73
C ILE A 22 -3.11 15.61 20.43
N PHE A 23 -3.56 15.65 19.18
CA PHE A 23 -4.78 14.96 18.77
C PHE A 23 -4.71 13.46 19.06
N HIS A 24 -3.58 12.81 18.79
CA HIS A 24 -3.37 11.42 19.12
C HIS A 24 -3.52 11.15 20.62
N VAL A 25 -2.76 11.88 21.46
CA VAL A 25 -2.77 11.69 22.92
C VAL A 25 -4.17 11.87 23.53
N PHE A 26 -4.96 12.82 23.04
CA PHE A 26 -6.31 13.07 23.56
C PHE A 26 -7.40 12.19 22.97
N SER A 27 -7.16 11.58 21.80
CA SER A 27 -8.22 10.84 21.09
C SER A 27 -8.17 9.34 21.35
N VAL A 28 -7.05 8.79 21.83
CA VAL A 28 -6.83 7.35 21.78
C VAL A 28 -6.23 6.82 23.06
N PRO A 29 -6.85 5.78 23.69
CA PRO A 29 -6.22 5.00 24.76
C PRO A 29 -5.00 4.23 24.24
N ASP A 30 -4.05 3.97 25.12
CA ASP A 30 -2.69 3.41 24.91
C ASP A 30 -2.56 2.15 24.02
N ALA A 31 -3.65 1.50 23.67
CA ALA A 31 -3.64 0.19 22.99
C ALA A 31 -3.88 0.23 21.48
N VAL A 32 -4.18 1.38 20.87
CA VAL A 32 -4.74 1.46 19.53
C VAL A 32 -3.74 1.23 18.40
N PHE A 33 -2.45 1.42 18.65
CA PHE A 33 -1.39 1.13 17.66
C PHE A 33 -1.43 -0.30 17.10
N LEU A 34 -1.91 -1.24 17.91
CA LEU A 34 -1.85 -2.67 17.64
C LEU A 34 -3.14 -3.23 17.06
N HIS A 35 -4.18 -2.39 16.87
CA HIS A 35 -5.50 -2.84 16.44
C HIS A 35 -5.76 -2.76 14.93
N GLY A 36 -4.81 -2.26 14.12
CA GLY A 36 -4.89 -2.42 12.67
C GLY A 36 -4.79 -3.90 12.27
N ALA A 37 -5.62 -4.39 11.36
CA ALA A 37 -5.68 -5.79 10.95
C ALA A 37 -4.31 -6.41 10.59
N ASP A 38 -3.38 -5.60 10.07
CA ASP A 38 -2.03 -6.03 9.68
C ASP A 38 -0.93 -5.57 10.63
N ALA A 39 -1.24 -4.77 11.66
CA ALA A 39 -0.24 -4.17 12.55
C ALA A 39 0.66 -5.21 13.21
N SER A 40 0.10 -6.33 13.69
CA SER A 40 0.86 -7.42 14.32
C SER A 40 1.95 -7.98 13.40
N ARG A 41 1.64 -8.16 12.12
CA ARG A 41 2.60 -8.67 11.13
C ARG A 41 3.78 -7.73 10.92
N TYR A 42 3.53 -6.43 10.96
CA TYR A 42 4.58 -5.42 10.78
C TYR A 42 5.46 -5.29 12.02
N TYR A 43 4.88 -5.20 13.21
CA TYR A 43 5.68 -5.01 14.42
C TYR A 43 6.44 -6.28 14.81
N ASP A 44 5.89 -7.49 14.64
CA ASP A 44 6.59 -8.75 14.90
C ASP A 44 7.84 -8.87 14.03
N SER A 45 7.71 -8.58 12.72
CA SER A 45 8.85 -8.59 11.81
C SER A 45 9.86 -7.48 12.12
N ALA A 46 9.40 -6.30 12.50
CA ALA A 46 10.28 -5.19 12.88
C ALA A 46 11.05 -5.46 14.18
N LEU A 47 10.41 -6.07 15.19
CA LEU A 47 11.06 -6.51 16.43
C LEU A 47 12.08 -7.60 16.16
N SER A 48 11.74 -8.60 15.34
CA SER A 48 12.68 -9.64 14.93
C SER A 48 13.92 -9.04 14.29
N LEU A 49 13.72 -8.08 13.36
CA LEU A 49 14.81 -7.40 12.66
C LEU A 49 15.64 -6.51 13.59
N SER A 50 15.01 -5.78 14.51
CA SER A 50 15.69 -4.92 15.49
C SER A 50 16.59 -5.72 16.43
N ASN A 51 16.21 -6.95 16.74
CA ASN A 51 16.96 -7.90 17.55
C ASN A 51 18.03 -8.70 16.76
N GLY A 52 18.19 -8.43 15.46
CA GLY A 52 19.19 -9.10 14.62
C GLY A 52 18.78 -10.48 14.09
N ASN A 53 17.52 -10.91 14.28
CA ASN A 53 17.00 -12.22 13.86
C ASN A 53 16.45 -12.22 12.42
N GLY A 54 16.70 -11.15 11.64
CA GLY A 54 16.13 -10.96 10.31
C GLY A 54 14.62 -10.63 10.36
N PHE A 55 13.95 -10.72 9.21
CA PHE A 55 12.52 -10.30 9.11
C PHE A 55 11.51 -11.29 9.71
N GLY A 56 11.95 -12.34 10.40
CA GLY A 56 11.01 -13.35 10.91
C GLY A 56 10.26 -14.04 9.76
N ASP A 57 9.00 -14.41 10.02
CA ASP A 57 8.14 -15.08 9.03
C ASP A 57 7.29 -14.06 8.23
N LEU A 58 7.94 -13.33 7.32
CA LEU A 58 7.33 -12.29 6.51
C LEU A 58 6.77 -12.86 5.19
N LEU A 59 5.73 -13.71 5.27
CA LEU A 59 5.12 -14.32 4.10
C LEU A 59 4.16 -13.40 3.34
N TYR A 60 3.39 -12.59 4.06
CA TYR A 60 2.23 -11.86 3.51
C TYR A 60 2.52 -10.42 3.14
N THR A 61 3.61 -9.88 3.62
CA THR A 61 3.98 -8.48 3.42
C THR A 61 5.35 -8.39 2.76
N VAL A 62 5.76 -7.18 2.41
CA VAL A 62 7.06 -6.87 1.83
C VAL A 62 7.92 -6.14 2.87
N PRO A 63 9.27 -6.14 2.74
CA PRO A 63 10.17 -5.78 3.83
C PRO A 63 10.26 -4.28 4.14
N GLY A 64 9.77 -3.39 3.27
CA GLY A 64 10.05 -1.95 3.37
C GLY A 64 9.51 -1.30 4.64
N TYR A 65 8.25 -1.56 4.99
CA TYR A 65 7.67 -0.98 6.19
C TYR A 65 8.18 -1.64 7.48
N PRO A 66 8.30 -2.97 7.61
CA PRO A 66 8.99 -3.60 8.74
C PRO A 66 10.42 -3.09 8.95
N PHE A 67 11.17 -2.85 7.88
CA PHE A 67 12.51 -2.26 7.96
C PHE A 67 12.45 -0.82 8.52
N PHE A 68 11.56 0.01 7.99
CA PHE A 68 11.35 1.37 8.50
C PHE A 68 10.99 1.37 9.99
N LEU A 69 10.08 0.50 10.41
CA LEU A 69 9.64 0.37 11.80
C LEU A 69 10.76 -0.16 12.72
N SER A 70 11.57 -1.09 12.22
CA SER A 70 12.68 -1.68 12.98
C SER A 70 13.75 -0.66 13.41
N ILE A 71 13.92 0.42 12.63
CA ILE A 71 14.83 1.52 12.99
C ILE A 71 14.37 2.20 14.27
N HIS A 72 13.07 2.47 14.41
CA HIS A 72 12.48 3.06 15.61
C HIS A 72 12.68 2.14 16.82
N TYR A 73 12.39 0.84 16.66
CA TYR A 73 12.51 -0.13 17.76
C TYR A 73 13.96 -0.38 18.17
N LYS A 74 14.89 -0.38 17.21
CA LYS A 74 16.32 -0.55 17.51
C LYS A 74 16.90 0.61 18.32
N ILE A 75 16.45 1.83 18.05
CA ILE A 75 16.99 3.05 18.68
C ILE A 75 16.30 3.33 20.01
N LEU A 76 14.99 3.13 20.11
CA LEU A 76 14.14 3.64 21.20
C LEU A 76 13.43 2.53 21.99
N GLY A 77 13.55 1.27 21.56
CA GLY A 77 12.74 0.17 22.09
C GLY A 77 11.30 0.21 21.57
N PHE A 78 10.51 -0.79 21.92
CA PHE A 78 9.16 -0.96 21.38
C PHE A 78 8.21 0.18 21.77
N HIS A 79 8.16 0.51 23.05
CA HIS A 79 7.20 1.51 23.55
C HIS A 79 7.48 2.91 22.98
N TYR A 80 8.67 3.47 23.23
CA TYR A 80 9.03 4.80 22.72
C TYR A 80 9.16 4.82 21.18
N GLY A 81 9.50 3.69 20.58
CA GLY A 81 9.53 3.55 19.12
C GLY A 81 8.18 3.79 18.48
N ASN A 82 7.09 3.32 19.11
CA ASN A 82 5.72 3.58 18.63
C ASN A 82 5.33 5.06 18.78
N GLU A 83 5.68 5.70 19.89
CA GLU A 83 5.41 7.14 20.09
C GLU A 83 6.12 8.00 19.04
N VAL A 84 7.41 7.73 18.79
CA VAL A 84 8.18 8.47 17.79
C VAL A 84 7.74 8.12 16.38
N LEU A 85 7.19 6.92 16.14
CA LEU A 85 6.62 6.53 14.86
C LEU A 85 5.50 7.48 14.44
N ILE A 86 4.59 7.87 15.35
CA ILE A 86 3.50 8.81 15.05
C ILE A 86 4.07 10.15 14.59
N VAL A 87 5.05 10.67 15.32
CA VAL A 87 5.73 11.91 14.94
C VAL A 87 6.36 11.78 13.55
N THR A 88 7.04 10.67 13.31
CA THR A 88 7.69 10.42 12.02
C THR A 88 6.67 10.31 10.89
N GLN A 89 5.59 9.53 11.08
CA GLN A 89 4.53 9.36 10.08
C GLN A 89 3.77 10.67 9.82
N SER A 90 3.57 11.52 10.84
CA SER A 90 3.01 12.87 10.67
C SER A 90 3.93 13.77 9.82
N ILE A 91 5.25 13.66 9.98
CA ILE A 91 6.22 14.33 9.10
C ILE A 91 6.12 13.79 7.68
N LEU A 92 6.03 12.47 7.50
CA LEU A 92 5.87 11.86 6.16
C LEU A 92 4.60 12.35 5.48
N LEU A 93 3.48 12.45 6.21
CA LEU A 93 2.22 12.99 5.67
C LEU A 93 2.34 14.45 5.25
N TYR A 94 3.00 15.29 6.06
CA TYR A 94 3.28 16.67 5.70
C TYR A 94 4.13 16.78 4.43
N LEU A 95 5.20 15.99 4.33
CA LEU A 95 6.05 15.93 3.13
C LEU A 95 5.26 15.44 1.90
N THR A 96 4.36 14.48 2.09
CA THR A 96 3.44 14.02 1.04
C THR A 96 2.61 15.18 0.51
N GLY A 97 2.04 15.99 1.39
CA GLY A 97 1.29 17.19 1.01
C GLY A 97 2.12 18.18 0.19
N ILE A 98 3.37 18.45 0.62
CA ILE A 98 4.27 19.35 -0.13
C ILE A 98 4.54 18.82 -1.54
N VAL A 99 4.89 17.54 -1.67
CA VAL A 99 5.21 16.93 -2.97
C VAL A 99 3.98 16.87 -3.86
N ALA A 100 2.79 16.51 -3.30
CA ALA A 100 1.53 16.51 -4.00
C ALA A 100 1.15 17.91 -4.52
N GLY A 101 1.35 18.94 -3.68
CA GLY A 101 1.15 20.33 -4.10
C GLY A 101 2.07 20.74 -5.26
N LYS A 102 3.37 20.41 -5.18
CA LYS A 102 4.32 20.65 -6.29
C LYS A 102 3.95 19.88 -7.55
N LEU A 103 3.42 18.65 -7.41
CA LEU A 103 2.96 17.86 -8.53
C LEU A 103 1.74 18.51 -9.18
N ALA A 104 0.77 18.96 -8.40
CA ALA A 104 -0.43 19.64 -8.87
C ALA A 104 -0.08 20.92 -9.66
N ASP A 105 0.83 21.75 -9.14
CA ASP A 105 1.30 22.96 -9.84
C ASP A 105 1.99 22.67 -11.18
N GLN A 106 2.42 21.42 -11.42
CA GLN A 106 3.03 21.03 -12.69
C GLN A 106 2.06 20.52 -13.73
N ILE A 107 0.93 19.98 -13.29
CA ILE A 107 -0.07 19.33 -14.14
C ILE A 107 -1.24 20.26 -14.44
N LEU A 108 -1.64 21.04 -13.44
CA LEU A 108 -2.81 21.90 -13.53
C LEU A 108 -2.43 23.31 -14.01
N PRO A 109 -3.32 23.97 -14.74
CA PRO A 109 -3.04 25.31 -15.32
C PRO A 109 -2.98 26.43 -14.27
N TYR A 110 -3.47 26.18 -13.07
CA TYR A 110 -3.52 27.16 -11.98
C TYR A 110 -2.56 26.78 -10.87
N SER A 111 -2.00 27.77 -10.17
CA SER A 111 -1.14 27.55 -8.99
C SER A 111 -1.98 27.23 -7.76
N ILE A 112 -2.56 26.00 -7.75
CA ILE A 112 -3.42 25.50 -6.66
C ILE A 112 -2.71 24.47 -5.78
N GLY A 113 -1.39 24.31 -5.93
CA GLY A 113 -0.62 23.34 -5.18
C GLY A 113 -0.75 23.46 -3.66
N TRP A 114 -0.90 24.71 -3.15
CA TRP A 114 -1.14 24.94 -1.74
C TRP A 114 -2.47 24.34 -1.26
N LEU A 115 -3.53 24.40 -2.09
CA LEU A 115 -4.84 23.81 -1.78
C LEU A 115 -4.74 22.29 -1.77
N VAL A 116 -4.07 21.69 -2.77
CA VAL A 116 -3.82 20.25 -2.81
C VAL A 116 -3.01 19.80 -1.60
N MET A 117 -1.97 20.56 -1.21
CA MET A 117 -1.23 20.29 0.02
C MET A 117 -2.16 20.26 1.24
N LEU A 118 -3.01 21.28 1.42
CA LEU A 118 -3.94 21.33 2.55
C LEU A 118 -4.94 20.16 2.53
N LEU A 119 -5.51 19.82 1.37
CA LEU A 119 -6.43 18.68 1.24
C LEU A 119 -5.78 17.35 1.62
N VAL A 120 -4.49 17.17 1.33
CA VAL A 120 -3.75 15.96 1.72
C VAL A 120 -3.48 15.91 3.22
N ILE A 121 -2.91 16.99 3.78
CA ILE A 121 -2.49 16.98 5.20
C ILE A 121 -3.66 17.09 6.19
N LEU A 122 -4.80 17.61 5.75
CA LEU A 122 -6.03 17.73 6.57
C LEU A 122 -7.02 16.59 6.29
N ASN A 123 -6.67 15.62 5.47
CA ASN A 123 -7.51 14.45 5.23
C ASN A 123 -7.61 13.60 6.51
N PRO A 124 -8.80 13.43 7.11
CA PRO A 124 -8.94 12.71 8.38
C PRO A 124 -8.44 11.27 8.32
N ASN A 125 -8.70 10.57 7.20
CA ASN A 125 -8.23 9.20 7.01
C ASN A 125 -6.70 9.13 6.93
N ALA A 126 -6.05 10.09 6.26
CA ALA A 126 -4.59 10.15 6.18
C ALA A 126 -3.96 10.45 7.56
N ILE A 127 -4.59 11.31 8.36
CA ILE A 127 -4.18 11.60 9.74
C ILE A 127 -4.28 10.34 10.61
N ILE A 128 -5.41 9.63 10.57
CA ILE A 128 -5.60 8.39 11.32
C ILE A 128 -4.57 7.33 10.91
N ASN A 129 -4.34 7.15 9.62
CA ASN A 129 -3.32 6.22 9.12
C ASN A 129 -1.90 6.61 9.57
N ALA A 130 -1.62 7.90 9.77
CA ALA A 130 -0.35 8.36 10.33
C ALA A 130 -0.20 8.04 11.84
N HIS A 131 -1.28 7.70 12.52
CA HIS A 131 -1.29 7.31 13.92
C HIS A 131 -1.33 5.79 14.15
N LEU A 132 -1.38 4.99 13.09
CA LEU A 132 -1.42 3.54 13.16
C LEU A 132 -0.11 2.91 12.66
N VAL A 133 0.18 1.69 13.12
CA VAL A 133 1.27 0.87 12.57
C VAL A 133 0.81 0.30 11.24
N GLN A 134 0.88 1.15 10.19
CA GLN A 134 0.41 0.83 8.84
C GLN A 134 1.31 1.45 7.76
N THR A 135 1.26 0.85 6.57
CA THR A 135 2.15 1.21 5.45
C THR A 135 1.81 2.53 4.76
N GLU A 136 0.61 3.06 4.97
CA GLU A 136 -0.04 4.09 4.18
C GLU A 136 0.79 5.38 4.08
N SER A 137 1.28 5.88 5.21
CA SER A 137 2.05 7.14 5.24
C SER A 137 3.35 7.05 4.44
N LEU A 138 4.10 5.95 4.63
CA LEU A 138 5.36 5.71 3.92
C LEU A 138 5.13 5.43 2.43
N PHE A 139 4.16 4.56 2.14
CA PHE A 139 3.77 4.19 0.77
C PHE A 139 3.32 5.41 -0.03
N THR A 140 2.43 6.23 0.54
CA THR A 140 1.88 7.40 -0.16
C THR A 140 2.97 8.43 -0.45
N LEU A 141 3.89 8.67 0.48
CA LEU A 141 5.03 9.55 0.24
C LEU A 141 5.88 9.06 -0.94
N PHE A 142 6.27 7.78 -0.93
CA PHE A 142 7.09 7.23 -2.01
C PHE A 142 6.35 7.25 -3.35
N LEU A 143 5.06 6.95 -3.35
CA LEU A 143 4.22 6.99 -4.55
C LEU A 143 4.14 8.40 -5.13
N VAL A 144 3.91 9.43 -4.31
CA VAL A 144 3.81 10.81 -4.78
C VAL A 144 5.17 11.33 -5.27
N ILE A 145 6.28 10.95 -4.62
CA ILE A 145 7.63 11.26 -5.13
C ILE A 145 7.88 10.54 -6.47
N TYR A 146 7.48 9.29 -6.61
CA TYR A 146 7.56 8.55 -7.87
C TYR A 146 6.78 9.27 -8.99
N LEU A 147 5.54 9.67 -8.74
CA LEU A 147 4.73 10.40 -9.71
C LEU A 147 5.36 11.76 -10.08
N TYR A 148 5.89 12.48 -9.10
CA TYR A 148 6.63 13.71 -9.35
C TYR A 148 7.86 13.46 -10.24
N ALA A 149 8.66 12.44 -9.90
CA ALA A 149 9.83 12.05 -10.69
C ALA A 149 9.46 11.61 -12.10
N LEU A 150 8.31 10.91 -12.28
CA LEU A 150 7.80 10.50 -13.59
C LEU A 150 7.46 11.72 -14.47
N ILE A 151 6.78 12.72 -13.92
CA ILE A 151 6.51 13.96 -14.66
C ILE A 151 7.80 14.70 -15.01
N GLN A 152 8.80 14.73 -14.10
CA GLN A 152 10.10 15.31 -14.39
C GLN A 152 10.84 14.54 -15.49
N LEU A 153 10.81 13.22 -15.46
CA LEU A 153 11.40 12.37 -16.49
C LEU A 153 10.81 12.69 -17.89
N ILE A 154 9.48 12.79 -17.97
CA ILE A 154 8.80 13.12 -19.24
C ILE A 154 9.16 14.54 -19.69
N LYS A 155 9.19 15.53 -18.78
CA LYS A 155 9.55 16.92 -19.10
C LYS A 155 11.00 17.05 -19.56
N LYS A 156 11.93 16.32 -18.95
CA LYS A 156 13.38 16.37 -19.24
C LYS A 156 13.83 15.36 -20.30
N GLY A 157 12.91 14.69 -21.00
CA GLY A 157 13.25 13.77 -22.08
C GLY A 157 14.01 12.52 -21.64
N GLY A 158 13.71 12.00 -20.46
CA GLY A 158 14.24 10.75 -19.96
C GLY A 158 15.35 10.85 -18.91
N ASP A 159 15.76 12.06 -18.55
CA ASP A 159 16.76 12.26 -17.50
C ASP A 159 16.14 12.07 -16.11
N GLY A 160 16.86 11.40 -15.19
CA GLY A 160 16.38 11.09 -13.84
C GLY A 160 15.79 9.70 -13.67
N ILE A 161 15.98 8.80 -14.65
CA ILE A 161 15.43 7.42 -14.63
C ILE A 161 15.87 6.63 -13.39
N ILE A 162 17.09 6.81 -12.91
CA ILE A 162 17.61 6.10 -11.73
C ILE A 162 16.80 6.48 -10.48
N ILE A 163 16.50 7.77 -10.29
CA ILE A 163 15.70 8.24 -9.17
C ILE A 163 14.28 7.67 -9.26
N LEU A 164 13.69 7.69 -10.46
CA LEU A 164 12.36 7.11 -10.69
C LEU A 164 12.33 5.62 -10.35
N ALA A 165 13.30 4.84 -10.86
CA ALA A 165 13.39 3.41 -10.61
C ALA A 165 13.64 3.08 -9.13
N PHE A 166 14.43 3.89 -8.44
CA PHE A 166 14.66 3.76 -7.01
C PHE A 166 13.35 3.94 -6.21
N PHE A 167 12.58 4.98 -6.51
CA PHE A 167 11.28 5.17 -5.83
C PHE A 167 10.25 4.13 -6.25
N ALA A 168 10.29 3.63 -7.48
CA ALA A 168 9.47 2.49 -7.90
C ALA A 168 9.76 1.24 -7.04
N LEU A 169 11.04 0.96 -6.78
CA LEU A 169 11.46 -0.14 -5.90
C LEU A 169 10.97 0.10 -4.46
N LEU A 170 11.14 1.30 -3.90
CA LEU A 170 10.66 1.62 -2.55
C LEU A 170 9.15 1.46 -2.42
N VAL A 171 8.37 1.92 -3.41
CA VAL A 171 6.90 1.73 -3.46
C VAL A 171 6.56 0.23 -3.45
N SER A 172 7.24 -0.56 -4.29
CA SER A 172 7.01 -2.00 -4.41
C SER A 172 7.39 -2.78 -3.15
N LEU A 173 8.47 -2.37 -2.48
CA LEU A 173 8.92 -2.99 -1.23
C LEU A 173 8.16 -2.48 0.01
N THR A 174 7.36 -1.43 -0.11
CA THR A 174 6.54 -0.94 1.00
C THR A 174 5.16 -1.59 1.01
N ARG A 175 4.58 -1.84 -0.17
CA ARG A 175 3.25 -2.44 -0.29
C ARG A 175 3.15 -3.33 -1.53
N PRO A 176 2.64 -4.57 -1.42
CA PRO A 176 2.54 -5.49 -2.58
C PRO A 176 1.80 -4.89 -3.78
N ALA A 177 0.72 -4.14 -3.54
CA ALA A 177 -0.03 -3.48 -4.60
C ALA A 177 0.81 -2.52 -5.46
N GLY A 178 1.82 -1.89 -4.85
CA GLY A 178 2.76 -1.00 -5.55
C GLY A 178 3.55 -1.70 -6.65
N MET A 179 3.89 -2.97 -6.46
CA MET A 179 4.65 -3.76 -7.44
C MET A 179 3.93 -3.82 -8.79
N TYR A 180 2.63 -4.08 -8.80
CA TYR A 180 1.86 -4.19 -10.05
C TYR A 180 1.81 -2.87 -10.80
N VAL A 181 1.63 -1.75 -10.09
CA VAL A 181 1.63 -0.41 -10.69
C VAL A 181 3.01 -0.06 -11.26
N MET A 182 4.08 -0.40 -10.54
CA MET A 182 5.45 -0.12 -10.99
C MET A 182 5.87 -0.99 -12.18
N LEU A 183 5.41 -2.24 -12.25
CA LEU A 183 5.64 -3.12 -13.40
C LEU A 183 4.95 -2.59 -14.68
N ALA A 184 3.89 -1.82 -14.56
CA ALA A 184 3.19 -1.19 -15.69
C ALA A 184 3.92 0.04 -16.29
N PHE A 185 5.16 0.35 -15.88
CA PHE A 185 5.92 1.53 -16.35
C PHE A 185 6.07 1.63 -17.87
N LEU A 186 6.02 0.54 -18.61
CA LEU A 186 6.02 0.57 -20.09
C LEU A 186 4.98 1.54 -20.65
N ILE A 187 3.79 1.61 -20.08
CA ILE A 187 2.68 2.47 -20.52
C ILE A 187 3.08 3.96 -20.43
N PRO A 188 3.41 4.51 -19.25
CA PRO A 188 3.81 5.91 -19.12
C PRO A 188 5.14 6.21 -19.84
N SER A 189 6.04 5.24 -19.99
CA SER A 189 7.30 5.45 -20.71
C SER A 189 7.07 5.74 -22.21
N MET A 190 5.99 5.22 -22.80
CA MET A 190 5.61 5.53 -24.16
C MET A 190 5.30 7.02 -24.37
N ALA A 191 4.90 7.76 -23.34
CA ALA A 191 4.71 9.20 -23.42
C ALA A 191 6.00 9.96 -23.80
N LEU A 192 7.17 9.37 -23.56
CA LEU A 192 8.45 9.92 -24.04
C LEU A 192 8.55 9.94 -25.56
N ARG A 193 7.84 9.07 -26.27
CA ARG A 193 7.77 9.11 -27.75
C ARG A 193 7.11 10.38 -28.28
N LEU A 194 6.15 10.91 -27.55
CA LEU A 194 5.51 12.19 -27.88
C LEU A 194 6.48 13.37 -27.80
N LYS A 195 7.62 13.19 -27.13
CA LYS A 195 8.74 14.12 -27.04
C LYS A 195 9.85 13.81 -28.05
N HIS A 196 9.56 13.03 -29.08
CA HIS A 196 10.51 12.66 -30.14
C HIS A 196 11.77 11.92 -29.64
N ILE A 197 11.71 11.27 -28.48
CA ILE A 197 12.80 10.45 -27.96
C ILE A 197 13.02 9.24 -28.88
N SER A 198 14.29 8.96 -29.24
CA SER A 198 14.64 7.82 -30.08
C SER A 198 14.30 6.48 -29.40
N TRP A 199 13.98 5.45 -30.20
CA TRP A 199 13.71 4.10 -29.68
C TRP A 199 14.88 3.53 -28.88
N ARG A 200 16.12 3.82 -29.28
CA ARG A 200 17.32 3.37 -28.52
C ARG A 200 17.34 3.97 -27.12
N LYS A 201 17.08 5.29 -26.99
CA LYS A 201 17.02 5.95 -25.67
C LYS A 201 15.84 5.43 -24.83
N LEU A 202 14.67 5.22 -25.44
CA LEU A 202 13.52 4.64 -24.77
C LEU A 202 13.81 3.23 -24.24
N LEU A 203 14.46 2.39 -25.04
CA LEU A 203 14.88 1.06 -24.62
C LEU A 203 15.86 1.12 -23.44
N SER A 204 16.87 2.00 -23.53
CA SER A 204 17.82 2.19 -22.41
C SER A 204 17.14 2.64 -21.13
N ILE A 205 16.17 3.56 -21.19
CA ILE A 205 15.38 4.02 -20.05
C ILE A 205 14.62 2.84 -19.42
N ASN A 206 13.94 2.04 -20.23
CA ASN A 206 13.20 0.88 -19.71
C ASN A 206 14.15 -0.19 -19.15
N LEU A 207 15.27 -0.47 -19.79
CA LEU A 207 16.28 -1.41 -19.29
C LEU A 207 16.81 -0.99 -17.91
N ILE A 208 17.20 0.28 -17.75
CA ILE A 208 17.67 0.78 -16.44
C ILE A 208 16.58 0.66 -15.39
N TYR A 209 15.36 1.08 -15.73
CA TYR A 209 14.23 1.03 -14.81
C TYR A 209 13.95 -0.40 -14.31
N TYR A 210 13.74 -1.34 -15.24
CA TYR A 210 13.45 -2.72 -14.89
C TYR A 210 14.63 -3.45 -14.27
N SER A 211 15.87 -3.11 -14.64
CA SER A 211 17.05 -3.68 -13.98
C SER A 211 17.08 -3.35 -12.49
N ILE A 212 16.83 -2.09 -12.10
CA ILE A 212 16.81 -1.69 -10.70
C ILE A 212 15.61 -2.34 -9.98
N LEU A 213 14.40 -2.24 -10.56
CA LEU A 213 13.19 -2.76 -9.96
C LEU A 213 13.26 -4.28 -9.75
N LEU A 214 13.58 -5.02 -10.81
CA LEU A 214 13.61 -6.48 -10.76
C LEU A 214 14.78 -7.03 -9.95
N SER A 215 15.93 -6.34 -9.93
CA SER A 215 17.05 -6.73 -9.05
C SER A 215 16.67 -6.62 -7.59
N GLY A 216 16.02 -5.53 -7.17
CA GLY A 216 15.59 -5.36 -5.79
C GLY A 216 14.50 -6.36 -5.38
N LEU A 217 13.49 -6.57 -6.23
CA LEU A 217 12.46 -7.59 -6.01
C LEU A 217 13.06 -9.01 -6.03
N GLY A 218 14.01 -9.26 -6.92
CA GLY A 218 14.71 -10.54 -7.01
C GLY A 218 15.56 -10.86 -5.77
N LEU A 219 16.27 -9.88 -5.23
CA LEU A 219 17.01 -10.05 -3.97
C LEU A 219 16.09 -10.39 -2.81
N TRP A 220 14.93 -9.72 -2.74
CA TRP A 220 13.92 -10.07 -1.73
C TRP A 220 13.35 -11.47 -1.95
N SER A 221 13.02 -11.83 -3.19
CA SER A 221 12.54 -13.18 -3.52
C SER A 221 13.60 -14.26 -3.25
N LEU A 222 14.88 -13.95 -3.40
CA LEU A 222 15.98 -14.86 -3.03
C LEU A 222 16.05 -15.05 -1.51
N ASN A 223 15.85 -14.00 -0.72
CA ASN A 223 15.73 -14.14 0.74
C ASN A 223 14.55 -15.06 1.12
N ASN A 224 13.40 -14.94 0.46
CA ASN A 224 12.25 -15.81 0.67
C ASN A 224 12.55 -17.26 0.24
N TYR A 225 13.25 -17.45 -0.88
CA TYR A 225 13.69 -18.77 -1.31
C TYR A 225 14.59 -19.44 -0.28
N ASN A 226 15.55 -18.72 0.29
CA ASN A 226 16.45 -19.26 1.32
C ASN A 226 15.72 -19.65 2.60
N LYS A 227 14.61 -18.99 2.92
CA LYS A 227 13.83 -19.26 4.14
C LYS A 227 12.72 -20.31 3.95
N HIS A 228 12.06 -20.28 2.81
CA HIS A 228 10.83 -21.04 2.58
C HIS A 228 10.95 -22.07 1.45
N GLY A 229 12.10 -22.11 0.74
CA GLY A 229 12.33 -23.00 -0.40
C GLY A 229 11.60 -22.60 -1.69
N GLU A 230 10.95 -21.42 -1.71
CA GLU A 230 10.13 -20.95 -2.83
C GLU A 230 10.48 -19.51 -3.20
N PHE A 231 10.54 -19.23 -4.51
CA PHE A 231 10.87 -17.89 -5.05
C PHE A 231 9.61 -17.07 -5.25
N PHE A 232 9.38 -16.09 -4.37
CA PHE A 232 8.21 -15.20 -4.40
C PHE A 232 8.52 -13.86 -3.75
N VAL A 233 7.77 -12.82 -4.12
CA VAL A 233 7.82 -11.50 -3.47
C VAL A 233 6.92 -11.47 -2.24
N THR A 234 5.69 -11.98 -2.36
CA THR A 234 4.70 -12.07 -1.28
C THR A 234 3.78 -13.25 -1.52
N ALA A 235 3.27 -13.85 -0.47
CA ALA A 235 2.27 -14.92 -0.51
C ALA A 235 0.83 -14.42 -0.26
N HIS A 236 0.60 -13.12 -0.41
CA HIS A 236 -0.70 -12.51 -0.12
C HIS A 236 -1.80 -12.83 -1.15
N GLU A 237 -1.42 -13.40 -2.29
CA GLU A 237 -2.33 -13.63 -3.44
C GLU A 237 -3.59 -14.42 -3.09
N GLY A 238 -3.46 -15.47 -2.26
CA GLY A 238 -4.60 -16.30 -1.88
C GLY A 238 -5.71 -15.53 -1.16
N GLY A 239 -5.34 -14.65 -0.21
CA GLY A 239 -6.30 -13.80 0.50
C GLY A 239 -6.92 -12.74 -0.42
N VAL A 240 -6.11 -12.10 -1.26
CA VAL A 240 -6.60 -11.08 -2.19
C VAL A 240 -7.66 -11.63 -3.14
N PHE A 241 -7.44 -12.80 -3.73
CA PHE A 241 -8.43 -13.39 -4.64
C PHE A 241 -9.66 -13.93 -3.93
N HIS A 242 -9.54 -14.39 -2.68
CA HIS A 242 -10.68 -14.72 -1.83
C HIS A 242 -11.57 -13.48 -1.62
N ASP A 243 -11.00 -12.37 -1.18
CA ASP A 243 -11.75 -11.13 -0.92
C ASP A 243 -12.34 -10.55 -2.20
N GLN A 244 -11.62 -10.64 -3.33
CA GLN A 244 -12.13 -10.23 -4.64
C GLN A 244 -13.30 -11.11 -5.11
N TYR A 245 -13.28 -12.41 -4.80
CA TYR A 245 -14.41 -13.30 -5.13
C TYR A 245 -15.65 -12.98 -4.30
N ILE A 246 -15.48 -12.72 -2.98
CA ILE A 246 -16.57 -12.23 -2.13
C ILE A 246 -17.16 -10.91 -2.67
N ALA A 247 -16.31 -9.94 -2.99
CA ALA A 247 -16.75 -8.68 -3.56
C ALA A 247 -17.47 -8.85 -4.90
N LEU A 248 -17.03 -9.79 -5.74
CA LEU A 248 -17.68 -10.11 -7.00
C LEU A 248 -19.09 -10.68 -6.78
N LEU A 249 -19.27 -11.59 -5.84
CA LEU A 249 -20.58 -12.13 -5.51
C LEU A 249 -21.50 -11.07 -4.90
N GLN A 250 -20.98 -10.27 -3.99
CA GLN A 250 -21.73 -9.22 -3.31
C GLN A 250 -22.18 -8.12 -4.29
N TYR A 251 -21.28 -7.54 -5.04
CA TYR A 251 -21.57 -6.39 -5.90
C TYR A 251 -22.00 -6.78 -7.32
N GLY A 252 -21.52 -7.91 -7.84
CA GLY A 252 -21.89 -8.41 -9.16
C GLY A 252 -23.24 -9.10 -9.17
N LYS A 253 -23.47 -10.01 -8.21
CA LYS A 253 -24.69 -10.82 -8.09
C LYS A 253 -25.68 -10.30 -7.05
N ASN A 254 -25.42 -9.19 -6.35
CA ASN A 254 -26.25 -8.64 -5.27
C ASN A 254 -26.52 -9.63 -4.12
N MET A 255 -25.55 -10.50 -3.80
CA MET A 255 -25.64 -11.39 -2.64
C MET A 255 -25.38 -10.61 -1.36
N SER A 256 -26.00 -11.06 -0.25
CA SER A 256 -25.60 -10.58 1.07
C SER A 256 -24.13 -10.98 1.36
N ILE A 257 -23.46 -10.27 2.26
CA ILE A 257 -22.08 -10.59 2.64
C ILE A 257 -21.97 -12.03 3.17
N LEU A 258 -22.93 -12.47 3.98
CA LEU A 258 -22.95 -13.81 4.56
C LEU A 258 -23.12 -14.90 3.48
N GLU A 259 -23.97 -14.67 2.48
CA GLU A 259 -24.11 -15.59 1.34
C GLU A 259 -22.85 -15.66 0.50
N ALA A 260 -22.20 -14.50 0.27
CA ALA A 260 -20.96 -14.44 -0.49
C ALA A 260 -19.81 -15.15 0.24
N GLU A 261 -19.69 -14.98 1.56
CA GLU A 261 -18.71 -15.68 2.41
C GLU A 261 -18.97 -17.20 2.40
N ASN A 262 -20.20 -17.64 2.57
CA ASN A 262 -20.55 -19.08 2.50
C ASN A 262 -20.19 -19.68 1.14
N ASN A 263 -20.45 -18.98 0.04
CA ASN A 263 -20.05 -19.44 -1.30
C ASN A 263 -18.52 -19.51 -1.44
N ALA A 264 -17.78 -18.53 -0.89
CA ALA A 264 -16.32 -18.58 -0.89
C ALA A 264 -15.79 -19.76 -0.07
N ASP A 265 -16.38 -20.04 1.08
CA ASP A 265 -16.07 -21.23 1.90
C ASP A 265 -16.35 -22.53 1.16
N ASP A 266 -17.41 -22.62 0.39
CA ASP A 266 -17.72 -23.78 -0.44
C ASP A 266 -16.69 -23.99 -1.56
N VAL A 267 -16.23 -22.91 -2.20
CA VAL A 267 -15.11 -22.99 -3.16
C VAL A 267 -13.86 -23.50 -2.45
N PHE A 268 -13.55 -22.99 -1.26
CA PHE A 268 -12.41 -23.45 -0.47
C PHE A 268 -12.50 -24.94 -0.14
N LYS A 269 -13.62 -25.38 0.41
CA LYS A 269 -13.84 -26.78 0.80
C LYS A 269 -13.82 -27.73 -0.39
N ASN A 270 -14.54 -27.38 -1.46
CA ASN A 270 -14.75 -28.29 -2.60
C ASN A 270 -13.58 -28.35 -3.59
N ILE A 271 -12.76 -27.31 -3.66
CA ILE A 271 -11.63 -27.26 -4.59
C ILE A 271 -10.32 -27.41 -3.83
N VAL A 272 -10.05 -26.52 -2.85
CA VAL A 272 -8.73 -26.46 -2.19
C VAL A 272 -8.50 -27.69 -1.32
N ILE A 273 -9.44 -28.04 -0.42
CA ILE A 273 -9.28 -29.19 0.48
C ILE A 273 -9.29 -30.50 -0.30
N LYS A 274 -10.06 -30.57 -1.38
CA LYS A 274 -10.12 -31.75 -2.23
C LYS A 274 -8.81 -31.98 -3.02
N GLU A 275 -8.17 -30.92 -3.50
CA GLU A 275 -6.89 -31.03 -4.21
C GLU A 275 -5.70 -31.26 -3.25
N GLU A 276 -5.71 -30.63 -2.08
CA GLU A 276 -4.64 -30.73 -1.08
C GLU A 276 -5.25 -30.71 0.34
N PRO A 277 -5.61 -31.89 0.91
CA PRO A 277 -6.21 -31.96 2.24
C PRO A 277 -5.39 -31.31 3.36
N ALA A 278 -4.06 -31.28 3.21
CA ALA A 278 -3.16 -30.63 4.15
C ALA A 278 -3.37 -29.10 4.26
N CYS A 279 -4.10 -28.50 3.33
CA CYS A 279 -4.44 -27.07 3.36
C CYS A 279 -5.66 -26.76 4.25
N GLY A 280 -6.40 -27.78 4.71
CA GLY A 280 -7.60 -27.58 5.55
C GLY A 280 -7.31 -27.07 6.95
N ASP A 281 -6.25 -27.59 7.59
CA ASP A 281 -5.92 -27.24 8.98
C ASP A 281 -4.94 -26.07 9.11
N LYS A 282 -4.15 -25.81 8.09
CA LYS A 282 -3.15 -24.73 8.08
C LYS A 282 -3.00 -24.16 6.67
N ALA A 283 -3.92 -23.32 6.25
CA ALA A 283 -3.80 -22.52 5.01
C ALA A 283 -2.57 -21.56 5.01
N SER A 284 -1.60 -21.78 5.88
CA SER A 284 -0.45 -20.92 6.11
C SER A 284 0.75 -21.19 5.20
N GLY A 285 0.81 -22.35 4.54
CA GLY A 285 1.93 -22.67 3.65
C GLY A 285 1.81 -22.00 2.28
N PHE A 286 2.93 -21.62 1.68
CA PHE A 286 3.00 -21.00 0.34
C PHE A 286 2.30 -21.86 -0.74
N LYS A 287 2.47 -23.19 -0.70
CA LYS A 287 1.82 -24.14 -1.62
C LYS A 287 0.29 -24.01 -1.55
N CYS A 288 -0.28 -24.00 -0.34
CA CYS A 288 -1.72 -23.87 -0.14
C CYS A 288 -2.26 -22.55 -0.69
N ARG A 289 -1.54 -21.46 -0.52
CA ARG A 289 -1.96 -20.15 -1.02
C ARG A 289 -2.00 -20.05 -2.53
N LYS A 290 -1.07 -20.70 -3.22
CA LYS A 290 -1.14 -20.82 -4.68
C LYS A 290 -2.38 -21.60 -5.15
N ILE A 291 -2.72 -22.69 -4.45
CA ILE A 291 -3.91 -23.49 -4.76
C ILE A 291 -5.15 -22.65 -4.50
N ILE A 292 -5.22 -21.97 -3.36
CA ILE A 292 -6.31 -21.05 -3.01
C ILE A 292 -6.46 -19.95 -4.08
N ALA A 293 -5.37 -19.26 -4.43
CA ALA A 293 -5.40 -18.23 -5.45
C ALA A 293 -5.92 -18.76 -6.79
N LYS A 294 -5.42 -19.91 -7.25
CA LYS A 294 -5.89 -20.55 -8.50
C LYS A 294 -7.36 -20.89 -8.46
N ALA A 295 -7.86 -21.42 -7.34
CA ALA A 295 -9.26 -21.78 -7.17
C ALA A 295 -10.16 -20.55 -7.33
N TYR A 296 -9.86 -19.45 -6.63
CA TYR A 296 -10.66 -18.22 -6.71
C TYR A 296 -10.51 -17.50 -8.06
N ILE A 297 -9.31 -17.43 -8.64
CA ILE A 297 -9.12 -16.90 -10.00
C ILE A 297 -9.99 -17.67 -10.99
N LYS A 298 -9.99 -19.01 -10.93
CA LYS A 298 -10.82 -19.84 -11.80
C LYS A 298 -12.30 -19.56 -11.59
N SER A 299 -12.74 -19.43 -10.34
CA SER A 299 -14.14 -19.10 -10.01
C SER A 299 -14.52 -17.71 -10.54
N ILE A 300 -13.65 -16.70 -10.40
CA ILE A 300 -13.88 -15.36 -10.95
C ILE A 300 -13.95 -15.39 -12.48
N LEU A 301 -13.04 -16.09 -13.15
CA LEU A 301 -12.98 -16.15 -14.61
C LEU A 301 -14.12 -16.99 -15.24
N ASN A 302 -14.81 -17.80 -14.46
CA ASN A 302 -15.99 -18.54 -14.90
C ASN A 302 -17.29 -17.71 -14.81
N GLU A 303 -17.23 -16.52 -14.22
CA GLU A 303 -18.38 -15.61 -14.15
C GLU A 303 -18.55 -14.80 -15.44
N ASP A 304 -19.76 -14.36 -15.70
CA ASP A 304 -20.08 -13.55 -16.86
C ASP A 304 -19.37 -12.18 -16.79
N LEU A 305 -18.96 -11.67 -17.94
CA LEU A 305 -18.18 -10.44 -18.04
C LEU A 305 -18.93 -9.22 -17.45
N ASP A 306 -20.25 -9.18 -17.60
CA ASP A 306 -21.11 -8.12 -17.07
C ASP A 306 -21.11 -8.12 -15.53
N VAL A 307 -21.12 -9.31 -14.90
CA VAL A 307 -21.00 -9.48 -13.44
C VAL A 307 -19.64 -8.98 -12.95
N ILE A 308 -18.55 -9.35 -13.65
CA ILE A 308 -17.20 -8.89 -13.32
C ILE A 308 -17.07 -7.36 -13.45
N LEU A 309 -17.60 -6.80 -14.54
CA LEU A 309 -17.57 -5.35 -14.78
C LEU A 309 -18.40 -4.60 -13.72
N LYS A 310 -19.61 -5.06 -13.43
CA LYS A 310 -20.48 -4.48 -12.41
C LYS A 310 -19.81 -4.48 -11.04
N ALA A 311 -19.23 -5.62 -10.63
CA ALA A 311 -18.50 -5.74 -9.38
C ALA A 311 -17.30 -4.80 -9.32
N SER A 312 -16.52 -4.72 -10.40
CA SER A 312 -15.33 -3.86 -10.48
C SER A 312 -15.68 -2.38 -10.36
N VAL A 313 -16.72 -1.92 -11.04
CA VAL A 313 -17.19 -0.53 -10.97
C VAL A 313 -17.73 -0.21 -9.58
N SER A 314 -18.56 -1.09 -9.01
CA SER A 314 -19.13 -0.90 -7.67
C SER A 314 -18.04 -0.90 -6.59
N SER A 315 -17.08 -1.82 -6.66
CA SER A 315 -15.93 -1.86 -5.74
C SER A 315 -15.07 -0.60 -5.85
N PHE A 316 -14.85 -0.09 -7.07
CA PHE A 316 -14.13 1.17 -7.28
C PHE A 316 -14.87 2.36 -6.68
N ILE A 317 -16.18 2.46 -6.89
CA ILE A 317 -17.02 3.52 -6.30
C ILE A 317 -16.96 3.44 -4.78
N ASN A 318 -17.15 2.26 -4.20
CA ASN A 318 -17.06 2.08 -2.75
C ASN A 318 -15.66 2.45 -2.19
N LEU A 319 -14.59 2.06 -2.88
CA LEU A 319 -13.23 2.44 -2.48
C LEU A 319 -13.04 3.96 -2.46
N MET A 320 -13.59 4.66 -3.46
CA MET A 320 -13.48 6.12 -3.57
C MET A 320 -14.30 6.87 -2.51
N PHE A 321 -15.44 6.32 -2.11
CA PHE A 321 -16.42 7.02 -1.24
C PHE A 321 -16.52 6.43 0.18
N SER A 322 -15.92 5.28 0.47
CA SER A 322 -15.96 4.69 1.83
C SER A 322 -15.21 5.49 2.89
N GLY A 323 -14.39 6.46 2.47
CA GLY A 323 -13.74 7.43 3.37
C GLY A 323 -12.84 6.82 4.46
N GLY A 324 -12.50 5.53 4.38
CA GLY A 324 -11.72 4.86 5.41
C GLY A 324 -12.49 4.60 6.70
N ALA A 325 -13.82 4.44 6.61
CA ALA A 325 -14.70 4.23 7.78
C ALA A 325 -14.25 3.08 8.70
N SER A 326 -13.70 2.00 8.15
CA SER A 326 -13.15 0.88 8.94
C SER A 326 -11.92 1.30 9.75
N ASN A 327 -11.02 2.10 9.18
CA ASN A 327 -9.86 2.61 9.90
C ASN A 327 -10.28 3.59 11.00
N PHE A 328 -11.30 4.42 10.72
CA PHE A 328 -11.88 5.33 11.70
C PHE A 328 -12.52 4.56 12.87
N ALA A 329 -13.33 3.55 12.57
CA ALA A 329 -13.97 2.73 13.57
C ALA A 329 -12.93 1.98 14.43
N ASN A 330 -11.92 1.40 13.82
CA ASN A 330 -10.81 0.73 14.53
C ASN A 330 -10.02 1.71 15.41
N TYR A 331 -9.77 2.93 14.92
CA TYR A 331 -9.03 3.95 15.66
C TYR A 331 -9.76 4.41 16.92
N TYR A 332 -11.08 4.53 16.87
CA TYR A 332 -11.90 4.94 18.02
C TYR A 332 -12.46 3.76 18.84
N GLY A 333 -12.09 2.51 18.52
CA GLY A 333 -12.62 1.34 19.21
C GLY A 333 -14.13 1.14 19.03
N ILE A 334 -14.69 1.68 17.94
CA ILE A 334 -16.12 1.55 17.61
C ILE A 334 -16.31 0.17 16.98
N ASP A 335 -17.26 -0.61 17.53
CA ASP A 335 -17.54 -1.95 17.03
C ASP A 335 -17.96 -1.91 15.55
N ASN A 336 -17.19 -2.57 14.68
CA ASN A 336 -17.34 -2.51 13.21
C ASN A 336 -18.68 -3.04 12.67
N LYS A 337 -19.53 -3.65 13.53
CA LYS A 337 -20.85 -4.15 13.12
C LYS A 337 -21.82 -3.08 12.64
N ALA A 338 -21.58 -1.81 12.97
CA ALA A 338 -22.41 -0.68 12.56
C ALA A 338 -21.85 0.13 11.37
N SER A 339 -20.64 -0.14 10.90
CA SER A 339 -19.95 0.69 9.90
C SER A 339 -20.12 0.24 8.46
N ILE A 340 -20.82 -0.85 8.20
CA ILE A 340 -21.29 -1.19 6.86
C ILE A 340 -22.56 -0.37 6.64
N LEU A 341 -22.39 0.87 6.21
CA LEU A 341 -23.49 1.63 5.60
C LEU A 341 -23.94 0.82 4.37
N SER A 342 -24.96 -0.01 4.58
CA SER A 342 -25.75 -0.52 3.49
C SER A 342 -26.40 0.72 2.86
N PHE A 343 -25.89 1.17 1.74
CA PHE A 343 -26.67 1.99 0.82
C PHE A 343 -27.70 1.03 0.22
N GLU A 344 -28.89 0.98 0.85
CA GLU A 344 -30.11 0.48 0.23
C GLU A 344 -30.54 1.42 -0.91
#